data_da9503b6cb97cd52468b1b51dabea1a6
#
_entry.id   da9503b6cb97cd52468b1b51dabea1a6
#
_cell.length_a   1.000
_cell.length_b   1.000
_cell.length_c   1.000
_cell.angle_alpha   90.00
_cell.angle_beta   90.00
_cell.angle_gamma   90.00
#
_symmetry.space_group_name_H-M   'P 1'
#
loop_
_entity.id
_entity.type
_entity.pdbx_description
1 polymer ?
#
loop_
_entity_poly.entity_id
_entity_poly.type
_entity_poly.pdbx_seq_one_letter_code
_entity_poly.pdbx_strand_id
1 'polypeptide(L)' 'PEAAERLAATKEAIVLEAEQQGMPAENLLTPDIMRRLVWDPPAELTEQAIAERLRELGARDWQSVLTAPIFTRVFVEFT' A
#
# COMPACT_ATOMS: atom_id res chain seq x y z
N PRO A 1 -0.60 16.42 7.09
CA PRO A 1 -1.91 16.06 7.55
C PRO A 1 -2.53 14.87 6.85
N GLU A 2 -3.21 15.05 5.71
CA GLU A 2 -3.89 13.91 5.07
C GLU A 2 -2.94 12.82 4.65
N ALA A 3 -1.80 13.16 4.05
CA ALA A 3 -0.83 12.16 3.62
C ALA A 3 -0.23 11.43 4.82
N ALA A 4 0.03 12.14 5.91
CA ALA A 4 0.57 11.53 7.12
C ALA A 4 -0.46 10.58 7.74
N GLU A 5 -1.73 10.94 7.75
CA GLU A 5 -2.79 10.08 8.27
C GLU A 5 -2.95 8.82 7.40
N ARG A 6 -2.91 8.99 6.08
CA ARG A 6 -2.97 7.85 5.16
C ARG A 6 -1.77 6.93 5.35
N LEU A 7 -0.60 7.51 5.57
CA LEU A 7 0.61 6.72 5.78
C LEU A 7 0.50 5.89 7.06
N ALA A 8 0.03 6.50 8.16
CA ALA A 8 -0.13 5.80 9.42
C ALA A 8 -1.14 4.66 9.30
N ALA A 9 -2.28 4.91 8.66
CA ALA A 9 -3.31 3.89 8.47
C ALA A 9 -2.80 2.75 7.59
N THR A 10 -2.02 3.08 6.55
CA THR A 10 -1.46 2.07 5.66
C THR A 10 -0.44 1.20 6.39
N LYS A 11 0.44 1.81 7.18
CA LYS A 11 1.42 1.05 7.97
C LYS A 11 0.75 0.04 8.88
N GLU A 12 -0.27 0.49 9.58
CA GLU A 12 -1.00 -0.36 10.51
C GLU A 12 -1.65 -1.55 9.79
N ALA A 13 -2.29 -1.28 8.66
CA ALA A 13 -2.94 -2.33 7.88
C ALA A 13 -1.93 -3.32 7.28
N ILE A 14 -0.78 -2.82 6.83
CA ILE A 14 0.27 -3.69 6.29
C ILE A 14 0.87 -4.57 7.39
N VAL A 15 1.08 -4.03 8.59
CA VAL A 15 1.57 -4.83 9.71
C VAL A 15 0.60 -5.97 10.01
N LEU A 16 -0.70 -5.68 10.05
CA LEU A 16 -1.71 -6.71 10.31
C LEU A 16 -1.72 -7.79 9.23
N GLU A 17 -1.62 -7.39 7.96
CA GLU A 17 -1.59 -8.35 6.87
C GLU A 17 -0.32 -9.20 6.93
N ALA A 18 0.82 -8.59 7.23
CA ALA A 18 2.09 -9.31 7.35
C ALA A 18 2.03 -10.35 8.47
N GLU A 19 1.41 -9.99 9.60
CA GLU A 19 1.22 -10.92 10.70
C GLU A 19 0.39 -12.14 10.26
N GLN A 20 -0.68 -11.90 9.50
CA GLN A 20 -1.51 -12.98 8.98
C GLN A 20 -0.75 -13.88 8.02
N GLN A 21 0.18 -13.30 7.26
CA GLN A 21 1.00 -14.05 6.31
C GLN A 21 2.23 -14.67 6.97
N GLY A 22 2.50 -14.35 8.22
CA GLY A 22 3.65 -14.89 8.94
C GLY A 22 4.98 -14.35 8.47
N MET A 23 5.03 -13.07 8.07
CA MET A 23 6.26 -12.46 7.58
C MET A 23 6.45 -11.06 8.18
N PRO A 24 7.69 -10.55 8.20
CA PRO A 24 7.91 -9.14 8.58
C PRO A 24 7.22 -8.18 7.62
N ALA A 25 6.77 -7.04 8.14
CA ALA A 25 6.06 -6.05 7.34
C ALA A 25 6.90 -5.54 6.17
N GLU A 26 8.18 -5.32 6.36
CA GLU A 26 9.06 -4.84 5.29
C GLU A 26 9.23 -5.86 4.17
N ASN A 27 8.98 -7.14 4.44
CA ASN A 27 9.00 -8.16 3.39
C ASN A 27 7.71 -8.15 2.58
N LEU A 28 6.60 -7.76 3.20
CA LEU A 28 5.33 -7.62 2.48
C LEU A 28 5.38 -6.41 1.54
N LEU A 29 5.91 -5.29 2.02
CA LEU A 29 6.10 -4.10 1.18
C LEU A 29 7.15 -3.21 1.81
N THR A 30 8.13 -2.77 1.00
CA THR A 30 9.18 -1.91 1.52
C THR A 30 8.61 -0.55 1.93
N PRO A 31 9.11 0.01 3.04
CA PRO A 31 8.62 1.32 3.49
C PRO A 31 8.75 2.42 2.46
N ASP A 32 9.79 2.39 1.63
CA ASP A 32 10.00 3.40 0.61
C ASP A 32 8.89 3.38 -0.45
N ILE A 33 8.52 2.19 -0.92
CA ILE A 33 7.44 2.04 -1.90
C ILE A 33 6.12 2.51 -1.30
N MET A 34 5.85 2.13 -0.04
CA MET A 34 4.65 2.54 0.66
C MET A 34 4.55 4.06 0.73
N ARG A 35 5.63 4.73 1.14
CA ARG A 35 5.64 6.19 1.24
C ARG A 35 5.41 6.85 -0.11
N ARG A 36 6.07 6.36 -1.16
CA ARG A 36 5.92 6.93 -2.49
C ARG A 36 4.50 6.83 -2.99
N LEU A 37 3.85 5.69 -2.78
CA LEU A 37 2.49 5.51 -3.22
C LEU A 37 1.53 6.41 -2.45
N VAL A 38 1.70 6.53 -1.14
CA VAL A 38 0.83 7.37 -0.31
C VAL A 38 0.95 8.85 -0.68
N TRP A 39 2.18 9.31 -0.97
CA TRP A 39 2.39 10.72 -1.31
C TRP A 39 2.02 11.06 -2.75
N ASP A 40 2.00 10.08 -3.65
CA ASP A 40 1.69 10.30 -5.06
C ASP A 40 0.82 9.16 -5.58
N PRO A 41 -0.45 9.09 -5.12
CA PRO A 41 -1.34 8.01 -5.56
C PRO A 41 -1.73 8.17 -7.03
N PRO A 42 -2.10 7.07 -7.71
CA PRO A 42 -2.57 7.19 -9.09
C PRO A 42 -3.90 7.93 -9.17
N ALA A 43 -4.19 8.49 -10.32
CA ALA A 43 -5.44 9.23 -10.54
C ALA A 43 -6.66 8.34 -10.31
N GLU A 44 -6.56 7.08 -10.72
CA GLU A 44 -7.63 6.09 -10.52
C GLU A 44 -7.35 5.28 -9.27
N LEU A 45 -8.30 5.30 -8.33
CA LEU A 45 -8.13 4.61 -7.05
C LEU A 45 -8.78 3.22 -7.09
N THR A 46 -8.39 2.42 -8.07
CA THR A 46 -8.81 1.02 -8.20
C THR A 46 -7.68 0.10 -7.79
N GLU A 47 -8.03 -1.13 -7.40
CA GLU A 47 -7.00 -2.12 -7.05
C GLU A 47 -6.05 -2.36 -8.21
N GLN A 48 -6.58 -2.41 -9.43
CA GLN A 48 -5.78 -2.65 -10.61
C GLN A 48 -4.76 -1.52 -10.83
N ALA A 49 -5.21 -0.26 -10.80
CA ALA A 49 -4.32 0.88 -11.02
C ALA A 49 -3.28 0.99 -9.91
N ILE A 50 -3.67 0.71 -8.68
CA ILE A 50 -2.76 0.75 -7.55
C ILE A 50 -1.73 -0.38 -7.65
N ALA A 51 -2.16 -1.59 -8.02
CA ALA A 51 -1.23 -2.69 -8.21
C ALA A 51 -0.21 -2.39 -9.30
N GLU A 52 -0.64 -1.78 -10.40
CA GLU A 52 0.26 -1.39 -11.48
C GLU A 52 1.29 -0.36 -10.99
N ARG A 53 0.83 0.64 -10.22
CA ARG A 53 1.75 1.65 -9.68
C ARG A 53 2.75 1.01 -8.72
N LEU A 54 2.31 0.07 -7.90
CA LEU A 54 3.21 -0.64 -6.99
C LEU A 54 4.31 -1.38 -7.76
N ARG A 55 3.96 -2.04 -8.86
CA ARG A 55 4.94 -2.71 -9.70
C ARG A 55 5.92 -1.72 -10.31
N GLU A 56 5.43 -0.58 -10.78
CA GLU A 56 6.29 0.47 -11.32
C GLU A 56 7.29 0.98 -10.29
N LEU A 57 6.89 1.01 -9.02
CA LEU A 57 7.76 1.43 -7.93
C LEU A 57 8.71 0.34 -7.46
N GLY A 58 8.58 -0.87 -8.00
CA GLY A 58 9.51 -1.96 -7.72
C GLY A 58 8.95 -3.11 -6.91
N ALA A 59 7.66 -3.10 -6.57
CA ALA A 59 7.07 -4.21 -5.84
C ALA A 59 6.94 -5.43 -6.73
N ARG A 60 7.06 -6.61 -6.13
CA ARG A 60 6.83 -7.86 -6.86
C ARG A 60 5.34 -8.10 -7.06
N ASP A 61 4.99 -8.96 -8.02
CA ASP A 61 3.58 -9.23 -8.31
C ASP A 61 2.80 -9.65 -7.07
N TRP A 62 3.32 -10.60 -6.28
CA TRP A 62 2.60 -11.08 -5.11
C TRP A 62 2.43 -9.98 -4.06
N GLN A 63 3.42 -9.11 -3.92
CA GLN A 63 3.31 -7.96 -3.01
C GLN A 63 2.22 -7.00 -3.49
N SER A 64 2.18 -6.74 -4.76
CA SER A 64 1.20 -5.83 -5.35
C SER A 64 -0.22 -6.36 -5.19
N VAL A 65 -0.42 -7.66 -5.42
CA VAL A 65 -1.73 -8.30 -5.28
C VAL A 65 -2.21 -8.26 -3.82
N LEU A 66 -1.33 -8.53 -2.87
CA LEU A 66 -1.71 -8.55 -1.45
C LEU A 66 -1.94 -7.15 -0.88
N THR A 67 -1.20 -6.14 -1.36
CA THR A 67 -1.27 -4.81 -0.74
C THR A 67 -2.19 -3.83 -1.48
N ALA A 68 -2.49 -4.04 -2.76
CA ALA A 68 -3.37 -3.13 -3.48
C ALA A 68 -4.75 -2.96 -2.81
N PRO A 69 -5.40 -4.02 -2.30
CA PRO A 69 -6.68 -3.83 -1.58
C PRO A 69 -6.54 -2.96 -0.34
N ILE A 70 -5.40 -3.05 0.35
CA ILE A 70 -5.13 -2.24 1.54
C ILE A 70 -5.10 -0.76 1.16
N PHE A 71 -4.32 -0.42 0.14
CA PHE A 71 -4.22 0.96 -0.32
C PHE A 71 -5.55 1.49 -0.84
N THR A 72 -6.27 0.67 -1.60
CA THR A 72 -7.57 1.07 -2.14
C THR A 72 -8.50 1.47 -1.00
N ARG A 73 -8.59 0.65 0.05
CA ARG A 73 -9.45 0.93 1.18
C ARG A 73 -9.03 2.20 1.91
N VAL A 74 -7.72 2.35 2.16
CA VAL A 74 -7.21 3.53 2.87
C VAL A 74 -7.47 4.80 2.06
N PHE A 75 -7.19 4.78 0.76
CA PHE A 75 -7.40 5.97 -0.07
C PHE A 75 -8.86 6.38 -0.14
N VAL A 76 -9.77 5.41 -0.18
CA VAL A 76 -11.21 5.71 -0.18
C VAL A 76 -11.62 6.33 1.16
N GLU A 77 -11.12 5.81 2.28
CA GLU A 77 -11.46 6.34 3.60
C GLU A 77 -10.99 7.77 3.82
N PHE A 78 -9.88 8.15 3.20
CA PHE A 78 -9.25 9.45 3.44
C PHE A 78 -9.38 10.42 2.27
N THR A 79 -10.33 10.21 1.37
CA THR A 79 -10.58 11.17 0.28
C THR A 79 -11.69 12.17 0.60
#